data_e375bb79c6b4c4143690c33f40301928
#
_entry.id   e375bb79c6b4c4143690c33f40301928
#
_cell.length_a   1.000
_cell.length_b   1.000
_cell.length_c   1.000
_cell.angle_alpha   90.00
_cell.angle_beta   90.00
_cell.angle_gamma   90.00
#
_symmetry.space_group_name_H-M   'P 1'
#
loop_
_entity.id
_entity.type
_entity.pdbx_description
1 polymer ?
#
loop_
_entity_poly.entity_id
_entity_poly.type
_entity_poly.pdbx_seq_one_letter_code
_entity_poly.pdbx_strand_id
1 'polypeptide(L)'
;NPVFNKYHSETSMMRYLRSLQAKDLSLADSMITLGSCTMKLNSAVEMIPVSWPEFSSLHPFVPKDQAKGYEELIVELEKDLADITGFDGTTLMPNSGAQGEYTGLTVIKSYLDSIGETDRNICLIPVSAHGTNPASATMAGLKVVAVKCNDDGSLNLPDLEAKAKKHAKNLACVMITYPSTYGLFEPGVRDAIDIVHANG
;
A
#
# COMPACT_ATOMS: atom_id res chain seq x y z
N ASN A 1 34.04 5.35 14.86
CA ASN A 1 34.39 5.58 13.46
C ASN A 1 34.69 7.07 13.24
N PRO A 2 35.82 7.46 12.58
CA PRO A 2 36.21 8.86 12.41
C PRO A 2 35.14 9.76 11.79
N VAL A 3 34.24 9.22 10.94
CA VAL A 3 33.17 9.99 10.31
C VAL A 3 32.25 10.67 11.32
N PHE A 4 31.99 10.05 12.47
CA PHE A 4 31.15 10.61 13.51
C PHE A 4 31.82 11.71 14.34
N ASN A 5 33.10 11.98 14.08
CA ASN A 5 33.90 12.96 14.79
C ASN A 5 34.51 14.04 13.86
N LYS A 6 33.99 14.16 12.62
CA LYS A 6 34.56 15.10 11.63
C LYS A 6 33.61 16.26 11.27
N TYR A 7 32.32 16.04 11.30
CA TYR A 7 31.34 16.96 10.72
C TYR A 7 30.50 17.61 11.82
N HIS A 8 31.12 18.53 12.54
CA HIS A 8 30.51 19.18 13.74
C HIS A 8 29.77 20.48 13.42
N SER A 9 30.00 21.11 12.28
CA SER A 9 29.23 22.27 11.86
C SER A 9 28.10 21.88 10.91
N GLU A 10 27.02 22.66 10.91
CA GLU A 10 25.90 22.48 10.00
C GLU A 10 26.35 22.37 8.53
N THR A 11 27.18 23.34 8.08
CA THR A 11 27.68 23.37 6.71
C THR A 11 28.50 22.11 6.37
N SER A 12 29.36 21.65 7.27
CA SER A 12 30.17 20.45 7.00
C SER A 12 29.33 19.19 6.98
N MET A 13 28.31 19.10 7.84
CA MET A 13 27.35 17.99 7.82
C MET A 13 26.51 17.99 6.54
N MET A 14 25.99 19.11 6.11
CA MET A 14 25.23 19.22 4.85
C MET A 14 26.06 18.81 3.64
N ARG A 15 27.32 19.26 3.56
CA ARG A 15 28.24 18.87 2.48
C ARG A 15 28.54 17.38 2.51
N TYR A 16 28.71 16.81 3.68
CA TYR A 16 28.91 15.37 3.85
C TYR A 16 27.70 14.56 3.38
N LEU A 17 26.50 14.93 3.84
CA LEU A 17 25.25 14.28 3.41
C LEU A 17 25.07 14.39 1.89
N ARG A 18 25.34 15.57 1.31
CA ARG A 18 25.28 15.72 -0.16
C ARG A 18 26.30 14.83 -0.88
N SER A 19 27.50 14.66 -0.31
CA SER A 19 28.50 13.74 -0.87
C SER A 19 28.10 12.28 -0.82
N LEU A 20 27.32 11.87 0.18
CA LEU A 20 26.74 10.53 0.26
C LEU A 20 25.61 10.37 -0.75
N GLN A 21 24.70 11.34 -0.80
CA GLN A 21 23.58 11.35 -1.74
C GLN A 21 24.07 11.24 -3.20
N ALA A 22 25.14 11.94 -3.55
CA ALA A 22 25.71 11.93 -4.90
C ALA A 22 26.35 10.58 -5.32
N LYS A 23 26.46 9.62 -4.41
CA LYS A 23 26.96 8.26 -4.71
C LYS A 23 25.86 7.28 -5.09
N ASP A 24 24.62 7.66 -4.95
CA ASP A 24 23.45 6.84 -5.20
C ASP A 24 22.39 7.61 -5.98
N LEU A 25 21.33 6.93 -6.39
CA LEU A 25 20.22 7.53 -7.09
C LEU A 25 19.43 8.45 -6.17
N SER A 26 19.07 9.63 -6.67
CA SER A 26 18.13 10.52 -6.00
C SER A 26 17.17 11.12 -7.00
N LEU A 27 15.98 11.49 -6.56
CA LEU A 27 14.98 12.16 -7.43
C LEU A 27 15.42 13.54 -7.90
N ALA A 28 16.41 14.16 -7.25
CA ALA A 28 16.98 15.43 -7.68
C ALA A 28 17.88 15.28 -8.92
N ASP A 29 18.49 14.11 -9.09
CA ASP A 29 19.54 13.89 -10.09
C ASP A 29 19.20 12.81 -11.13
N SER A 30 18.19 11.96 -10.85
CA SER A 30 17.87 10.82 -11.71
C SER A 30 16.43 10.36 -11.58
N MET A 31 15.95 9.64 -12.60
CA MET A 31 14.68 8.90 -12.53
C MET A 31 14.91 7.56 -11.84
N ILE A 32 14.02 7.25 -10.87
CA ILE A 32 14.00 5.95 -10.21
C ILE A 32 12.93 5.09 -10.87
N THR A 33 13.32 3.88 -11.29
CA THR A 33 12.47 3.02 -12.11
C THR A 33 11.35 2.34 -11.32
N LEU A 34 11.65 1.81 -10.13
CA LEU A 34 10.70 1.06 -9.30
C LEU A 34 11.17 1.05 -7.84
N GLY A 35 10.30 0.65 -6.92
CA GLY A 35 10.62 0.52 -5.49
C GLY A 35 10.59 1.84 -4.74
N SER A 36 9.97 2.84 -5.31
CA SER A 36 9.92 4.20 -4.77
C SER A 36 8.70 4.49 -3.90
N CYS A 37 8.06 3.49 -3.32
CA CYS A 37 6.87 3.69 -2.47
C CYS A 37 7.10 4.70 -1.33
N THR A 38 8.34 4.88 -0.93
CA THR A 38 8.77 5.86 0.07
C THR A 38 9.22 7.18 -0.53
N MET A 39 9.27 7.30 -1.85
CA MET A 39 9.74 8.51 -2.52
C MET A 39 8.62 9.53 -2.69
N LYS A 40 8.06 9.94 -1.59
CA LYS A 40 7.07 11.00 -1.53
C LYS A 40 7.79 12.33 -1.63
N LEU A 41 7.64 13.02 -2.74
CA LEU A 41 8.11 14.39 -2.89
C LEU A 41 7.13 15.32 -2.18
N ASN A 42 7.35 15.53 -0.91
CA ASN A 42 6.59 16.50 -0.15
C ASN A 42 7.27 17.87 -0.23
N SER A 43 6.49 18.91 -0.36
CA SER A 43 6.98 20.28 -0.18
C SER A 43 7.51 20.46 1.23
N ALA A 44 8.61 21.21 1.39
CA ALA A 44 9.13 21.53 2.71
C ALA A 44 8.08 22.26 3.57
N VAL A 45 7.20 23.03 2.96
CA VAL A 45 6.10 23.72 3.65
C VAL A 45 5.09 22.75 4.24
N GLU A 46 4.81 21.64 3.57
CA GLU A 46 3.90 20.60 4.08
C GLU A 46 4.47 19.89 5.32
N MET A 47 5.78 19.86 5.46
CA MET A 47 6.47 19.26 6.61
C MET A 47 6.57 20.20 7.83
N ILE A 48 6.36 21.51 7.67
CA ILE A 48 6.46 22.47 8.76
C ILE A 48 5.45 22.19 9.89
N PRO A 49 4.16 21.95 9.62
CA PRO A 49 3.15 21.69 10.66
C PRO A 49 3.50 20.51 11.58
N VAL A 50 4.17 19.48 11.06
CA VAL A 50 4.57 18.30 11.83
C VAL A 50 5.51 18.67 13.00
N SER A 51 6.27 19.77 12.86
CA SER A 51 7.20 20.24 13.89
C SER A 51 6.58 21.21 14.90
N TRP A 52 5.34 21.64 14.70
CA TRP A 52 4.68 22.53 15.63
C TRP A 52 4.41 21.81 16.97
N PRO A 53 4.62 22.48 18.11
CA PRO A 53 4.41 21.87 19.43
C PRO A 53 3.01 21.30 19.62
N GLU A 54 1.99 21.92 19.04
CA GLU A 54 0.58 21.49 19.06
C GLU A 54 0.40 20.09 18.47
N PHE A 55 1.24 19.70 17.50
CA PHE A 55 1.25 18.37 16.90
C PHE A 55 2.32 17.46 17.50
N SER A 56 3.55 17.97 17.65
CA SER A 56 4.72 17.14 18.01
C SER A 56 4.87 16.84 19.49
N SER A 57 4.22 17.61 20.39
CA SER A 57 4.39 17.48 21.85
C SER A 57 3.39 16.57 22.53
N LEU A 58 2.40 16.04 21.82
CA LEU A 58 1.43 15.10 22.36
C LEU A 58 2.00 13.68 22.38
N HIS A 59 1.89 13.03 23.54
CA HIS A 59 2.28 11.62 23.65
C HIS A 59 1.24 10.72 22.96
N PRO A 60 1.65 9.66 22.23
CA PRO A 60 0.72 8.75 21.52
C PRO A 60 -0.35 8.10 22.40
N PHE A 61 -0.09 7.94 23.69
CA PHE A 61 -1.02 7.37 24.66
C PHE A 61 -1.64 8.41 25.59
N VAL A 62 -1.68 9.68 25.17
CA VAL A 62 -2.43 10.70 25.91
C VAL A 62 -3.91 10.33 26.00
N PRO A 63 -4.61 10.64 27.10
CA PRO A 63 -6.06 10.43 27.19
C PRO A 63 -6.82 11.14 26.05
N LYS A 64 -7.86 10.50 25.53
CA LYS A 64 -8.61 10.99 24.35
C LYS A 64 -9.17 12.40 24.52
N ASP A 65 -9.62 12.74 25.72
CA ASP A 65 -10.15 14.07 26.05
C ASP A 65 -9.10 15.19 25.92
N GLN A 66 -7.81 14.84 25.94
CA GLN A 66 -6.68 15.75 25.72
C GLN A 66 -6.17 15.78 24.27
N ALA A 67 -6.71 14.94 23.38
CA ALA A 67 -6.33 14.80 21.98
C ALA A 67 -7.46 15.07 21.00
N LYS A 68 -8.46 15.87 21.37
CA LYS A 68 -9.66 16.13 20.56
C LYS A 68 -9.36 16.63 19.15
N GLY A 69 -8.37 17.50 19.00
CA GLY A 69 -7.98 17.99 17.67
C GLY A 69 -7.43 16.90 16.75
N TYR A 70 -6.70 15.93 17.28
CA TYR A 70 -6.28 14.75 16.52
C TYR A 70 -7.45 13.84 16.16
N GLU A 71 -8.41 13.66 17.07
CA GLU A 71 -9.61 12.87 16.82
C GLU A 71 -10.45 13.50 15.69
N GLU A 72 -10.66 14.82 15.74
CA GLU A 72 -11.37 15.57 14.71
C GLU A 72 -10.68 15.45 13.35
N LEU A 73 -9.37 15.69 13.29
CA LEU A 73 -8.56 15.56 12.07
C LEU A 73 -8.65 14.15 11.46
N ILE A 74 -8.56 13.10 12.27
CA ILE A 74 -8.65 11.71 11.81
C ILE A 74 -10.04 11.42 11.25
N VAL A 75 -11.09 11.77 11.98
CA VAL A 75 -12.48 11.51 11.58
C VAL A 75 -12.85 12.25 10.29
N GLU A 76 -12.43 13.51 10.15
CA GLU A 76 -12.67 14.28 8.93
C GLU A 76 -11.94 13.67 7.74
N LEU A 77 -10.67 13.32 7.89
CA LEU A 77 -9.87 12.73 6.81
C LEU A 77 -10.40 11.33 6.41
N GLU A 78 -10.80 10.50 7.36
CA GLU A 78 -11.42 9.20 7.07
C GLU A 78 -12.72 9.37 6.28
N LYS A 79 -13.55 10.36 6.63
CA LYS A 79 -14.76 10.69 5.89
C LYS A 79 -14.46 11.18 4.48
N ASP A 80 -13.53 12.10 4.32
CA ASP A 80 -13.15 12.64 3.01
C ASP A 80 -12.61 11.54 2.10
N LEU A 81 -11.80 10.63 2.63
CA LEU A 81 -11.29 9.49 1.89
C LEU A 81 -12.40 8.50 1.49
N ALA A 82 -13.38 8.26 2.36
CA ALA A 82 -14.55 7.44 2.03
C ALA A 82 -15.36 8.07 0.89
N ASP A 83 -15.62 9.39 0.97
CA ASP A 83 -16.34 10.13 -0.07
C ASP A 83 -15.60 10.09 -1.42
N ILE A 84 -14.27 10.26 -1.43
CA ILE A 84 -13.44 10.25 -2.65
C ILE A 84 -13.42 8.86 -3.30
N THR A 85 -13.35 7.81 -2.51
CA THR A 85 -13.20 6.43 -2.99
C THR A 85 -14.52 5.71 -3.21
N GLY A 86 -15.61 6.22 -2.66
CA GLY A 86 -16.95 5.62 -2.71
C GLY A 86 -17.12 4.41 -1.80
N PHE A 87 -16.26 4.25 -0.79
CA PHE A 87 -16.39 3.22 0.24
C PHE A 87 -17.24 3.70 1.41
N ASP A 88 -17.89 2.76 2.10
CA ASP A 88 -18.69 3.05 3.30
C ASP A 88 -17.82 3.50 4.49
N GLY A 89 -16.54 3.19 4.48
CA GLY A 89 -15.60 3.59 5.52
C GLY A 89 -14.16 3.39 5.12
N THR A 90 -13.28 4.14 5.77
CA THR A 90 -11.82 4.06 5.62
C THR A 90 -11.15 4.01 6.98
N THR A 91 -9.89 3.68 7.02
CA THR A 91 -9.09 3.73 8.24
C THR A 91 -7.68 4.24 7.96
N LEU A 92 -7.16 5.07 8.86
CA LEU A 92 -5.80 5.59 8.82
C LEU A 92 -4.84 4.78 9.70
N MET A 93 -5.25 3.64 10.25
CA MET A 93 -4.43 2.81 11.14
C MET A 93 -3.19 2.19 10.48
N PRO A 94 -3.23 1.73 9.21
CA PRO A 94 -2.05 1.17 8.55
C PRO A 94 -0.93 2.21 8.39
N ASN A 95 0.30 1.85 8.80
CA ASN A 95 1.46 2.76 8.76
C ASN A 95 2.26 2.69 7.44
N SER A 96 1.88 1.80 6.53
CA SER A 96 2.55 1.63 5.23
C SER A 96 1.61 0.99 4.21
N GLY A 97 1.98 1.04 2.91
CA GLY A 97 1.24 0.36 1.86
C GLY A 97 1.10 -1.15 2.12
N ALA A 98 2.17 -1.81 2.54
CA ALA A 98 2.16 -3.24 2.88
C ALA A 98 1.21 -3.56 4.05
N GLN A 99 1.13 -2.69 5.06
CA GLN A 99 0.16 -2.85 6.16
C GLN A 99 -1.27 -2.59 5.70
N GLY A 100 -1.48 -1.68 4.76
CA GLY A 100 -2.78 -1.46 4.12
C GLY A 100 -3.24 -2.70 3.36
N GLU A 101 -2.35 -3.31 2.57
CA GLU A 101 -2.61 -4.59 1.89
C GLU A 101 -3.03 -5.68 2.88
N TYR A 102 -2.24 -5.89 3.93
CA TYR A 102 -2.51 -6.88 4.96
C TYR A 102 -3.83 -6.61 5.69
N THR A 103 -4.10 -5.35 6.03
CA THR A 103 -5.36 -4.94 6.68
C THR A 103 -6.56 -5.25 5.79
N GLY A 104 -6.52 -4.88 4.51
CA GLY A 104 -7.60 -5.17 3.57
C GLY A 104 -7.86 -6.67 3.43
N LEU A 105 -6.80 -7.47 3.29
CA LEU A 105 -6.93 -8.94 3.19
C LEU A 105 -7.47 -9.55 4.48
N THR A 106 -7.07 -9.03 5.64
CA THR A 106 -7.58 -9.49 6.94
C THR A 106 -9.06 -9.15 7.10
N VAL A 107 -9.50 -7.98 6.66
CA VAL A 107 -10.92 -7.58 6.64
C VAL A 107 -11.73 -8.53 5.77
N ILE A 108 -11.26 -8.80 4.54
CA ILE A 108 -11.91 -9.75 3.63
C ILE A 108 -12.04 -11.13 4.28
N LYS A 109 -10.94 -11.64 4.84
CA LYS A 109 -10.95 -12.96 5.49
C LYS A 109 -11.89 -12.99 6.69
N SER A 110 -11.88 -11.96 7.54
CA SER A 110 -12.77 -11.86 8.69
C SER A 110 -14.25 -11.78 8.27
N TYR A 111 -14.55 -11.09 7.19
CA TYR A 111 -15.89 -11.06 6.62
C TYR A 111 -16.34 -12.45 6.16
N LEU A 112 -15.51 -13.13 5.37
CA LEU A 112 -15.82 -14.49 4.90
C LEU A 112 -16.03 -15.48 6.05
N ASP A 113 -15.21 -15.39 7.08
CA ASP A 113 -15.36 -16.21 8.30
C ASP A 113 -16.66 -15.88 9.04
N SER A 114 -17.07 -14.60 9.08
CA SER A 114 -18.30 -14.16 9.76
C SER A 114 -19.57 -14.68 9.11
N ILE A 115 -19.53 -14.92 7.80
CA ILE A 115 -20.67 -15.49 7.04
C ILE A 115 -20.59 -17.01 6.88
N GLY A 116 -19.62 -17.66 7.55
CA GLY A 116 -19.45 -19.11 7.53
C GLY A 116 -18.68 -19.67 6.34
N GLU A 117 -18.11 -18.82 5.47
CA GLU A 117 -17.33 -19.22 4.29
C GLU A 117 -15.83 -19.39 4.59
N THR A 118 -15.51 -20.10 5.66
CA THR A 118 -14.13 -20.26 6.18
C THR A 118 -13.18 -20.95 5.22
N ASP A 119 -13.70 -21.75 4.27
CA ASP A 119 -12.90 -22.46 3.27
C ASP A 119 -12.46 -21.58 2.09
N ARG A 120 -12.96 -20.37 1.99
CA ARG A 120 -12.53 -19.40 0.99
C ARG A 120 -11.18 -18.78 1.42
N ASN A 121 -10.13 -19.29 0.80
CA ASN A 121 -8.75 -18.95 1.18
C ASN A 121 -7.81 -18.78 -0.03
N ILE A 122 -8.32 -18.71 -1.24
CA ILE A 122 -7.53 -18.47 -2.44
C ILE A 122 -7.53 -16.98 -2.79
N CYS A 123 -6.32 -16.44 -2.98
CA CYS A 123 -6.10 -15.09 -3.50
C CYS A 123 -5.45 -15.17 -4.88
N LEU A 124 -6.11 -14.64 -5.91
CA LEU A 124 -5.55 -14.54 -7.25
C LEU A 124 -4.65 -13.30 -7.33
N ILE A 125 -3.41 -13.47 -7.79
CA ILE A 125 -2.43 -12.37 -7.87
C ILE A 125 -1.71 -12.42 -9.22
N PRO A 126 -1.73 -11.33 -10.03
CA PRO A 126 -0.95 -11.25 -11.26
C PRO A 126 0.55 -11.38 -11.01
N VAL A 127 1.27 -12.00 -11.94
CA VAL A 127 2.75 -12.11 -11.86
C VAL A 127 3.44 -10.76 -11.96
N SER A 128 2.77 -9.72 -12.43
CA SER A 128 3.22 -8.33 -12.43
C SER A 128 3.13 -7.66 -11.05
N ALA A 129 2.56 -8.32 -10.05
CA ALA A 129 2.38 -7.73 -8.73
C ALA A 129 3.72 -7.54 -8.00
N HIS A 130 3.78 -6.54 -7.13
CA HIS A 130 4.90 -6.36 -6.24
C HIS A 130 5.05 -7.54 -5.28
N GLY A 131 6.26 -7.84 -4.84
CA GLY A 131 6.55 -8.96 -3.93
C GLY A 131 5.83 -8.90 -2.58
N THR A 132 5.39 -7.72 -2.14
CA THR A 132 4.59 -7.56 -0.91
C THR A 132 3.19 -8.15 -1.06
N ASN A 133 2.61 -8.18 -2.26
CA ASN A 133 1.25 -8.70 -2.48
C ASN A 133 1.13 -10.17 -2.07
N PRO A 134 1.93 -11.11 -2.61
CA PRO A 134 1.87 -12.50 -2.18
C PRO A 134 2.31 -12.69 -0.71
N ALA A 135 3.23 -11.86 -0.21
CA ALA A 135 3.64 -11.91 1.19
C ALA A 135 2.49 -11.53 2.13
N SER A 136 1.80 -10.43 1.87
CA SER A 136 0.64 -9.98 2.65
C SER A 136 -0.51 -10.99 2.59
N ALA A 137 -0.77 -11.59 1.41
CA ALA A 137 -1.79 -12.64 1.26
C ALA A 137 -1.46 -13.87 2.12
N THR A 138 -0.21 -14.32 2.11
CA THR A 138 0.24 -15.45 2.93
C THR A 138 0.16 -15.13 4.42
N MET A 139 0.53 -13.94 4.83
CA MET A 139 0.40 -13.49 6.23
C MET A 139 -1.06 -13.44 6.71
N ALA A 140 -1.99 -13.09 5.82
CA ALA A 140 -3.44 -13.13 6.09
C ALA A 140 -4.04 -14.55 6.06
N GLY A 141 -3.22 -15.60 5.88
CA GLY A 141 -3.66 -16.98 5.83
C GLY A 141 -4.26 -17.41 4.50
N LEU A 142 -4.06 -16.63 3.43
CA LEU A 142 -4.53 -16.95 2.09
C LEU A 142 -3.48 -17.71 1.29
N LYS A 143 -3.95 -18.55 0.37
CA LYS A 143 -3.11 -19.29 -0.59
C LYS A 143 -3.06 -18.51 -1.90
N VAL A 144 -1.88 -18.18 -2.35
CA VAL A 144 -1.67 -17.42 -3.57
C VAL A 144 -1.76 -18.32 -4.79
N VAL A 145 -2.56 -17.90 -5.76
CA VAL A 145 -2.61 -18.49 -7.11
C VAL A 145 -2.20 -17.40 -8.10
N ALA A 146 -1.05 -17.57 -8.72
CA ALA A 146 -0.51 -16.60 -9.67
C ALA A 146 -1.33 -16.60 -10.98
N VAL A 147 -1.63 -15.41 -11.49
CA VAL A 147 -2.28 -15.18 -12.78
C VAL A 147 -1.24 -14.66 -13.77
N LYS A 148 -1.24 -15.19 -15.00
CA LYS A 148 -0.30 -14.79 -16.03
C LYS A 148 -0.56 -13.37 -16.52
N CYS A 149 0.49 -12.73 -17.04
CA CYS A 149 0.39 -11.55 -17.89
C CYS A 149 0.63 -11.96 -19.36
N ASN A 150 0.15 -11.13 -20.27
CA ASN A 150 0.44 -11.20 -21.70
C ASN A 150 1.84 -10.64 -21.99
N ASP A 151 2.32 -10.79 -23.22
CA ASP A 151 3.64 -10.31 -23.62
C ASP A 151 3.78 -8.78 -23.57
N ASP A 152 2.67 -8.05 -23.65
CA ASP A 152 2.61 -6.60 -23.50
C ASP A 152 2.55 -6.15 -22.03
N GLY A 153 2.55 -7.10 -21.09
CA GLY A 153 2.49 -6.84 -19.64
C GLY A 153 1.09 -6.71 -19.07
N SER A 154 0.04 -6.72 -19.91
CA SER A 154 -1.35 -6.68 -19.46
C SER A 154 -1.77 -7.99 -18.78
N LEU A 155 -2.82 -7.93 -17.98
CA LEU A 155 -3.39 -9.09 -17.32
C LEU A 155 -3.99 -10.08 -18.34
N ASN A 156 -3.62 -11.34 -18.23
CA ASN A 156 -4.21 -12.39 -19.09
C ASN A 156 -5.60 -12.78 -18.56
N LEU A 157 -6.64 -12.13 -19.08
CA LEU A 157 -8.03 -12.37 -18.66
C LEU A 157 -8.49 -13.83 -18.84
N PRO A 158 -8.16 -14.53 -19.94
CA PRO A 158 -8.47 -15.96 -20.07
C PRO A 158 -7.86 -16.83 -18.97
N ASP A 159 -6.61 -16.56 -18.57
CA ASP A 159 -5.96 -17.29 -17.47
C ASP A 159 -6.61 -16.95 -16.11
N LEU A 160 -6.97 -15.68 -15.91
CA LEU A 160 -7.71 -15.24 -14.71
C LEU A 160 -9.04 -15.97 -14.61
N GLU A 161 -9.83 -15.98 -15.68
CA GLU A 161 -11.15 -16.63 -15.72
C GLU A 161 -11.05 -18.14 -15.46
N ALA A 162 -10.10 -18.81 -16.11
CA ALA A 162 -9.88 -20.23 -15.89
C ALA A 162 -9.54 -20.55 -14.42
N LYS A 163 -8.73 -19.70 -13.78
CA LYS A 163 -8.35 -19.85 -12.37
C LYS A 163 -9.48 -19.50 -11.42
N ALA A 164 -10.24 -18.44 -11.70
CA ALA A 164 -11.42 -18.08 -10.93
C ALA A 164 -12.44 -19.23 -10.94
N LYS A 165 -12.77 -19.76 -12.09
CA LYS A 165 -13.66 -20.93 -12.23
C LYS A 165 -13.13 -22.16 -11.51
N LYS A 166 -11.85 -22.46 -11.68
CA LYS A 166 -11.20 -23.62 -11.02
C LYS A 166 -11.29 -23.56 -9.51
N HIS A 167 -11.17 -22.37 -8.95
CA HIS A 167 -11.11 -22.14 -7.50
C HIS A 167 -12.38 -21.51 -6.92
N ALA A 168 -13.47 -21.42 -7.67
CA ALA A 168 -14.70 -20.72 -7.31
C ALA A 168 -15.19 -21.03 -5.88
N LYS A 169 -15.11 -22.29 -5.44
CA LYS A 169 -15.51 -22.72 -4.10
C LYS A 169 -14.63 -22.18 -2.97
N ASN A 170 -13.40 -21.85 -3.29
CA ASN A 170 -12.40 -21.44 -2.30
C ASN A 170 -11.83 -20.04 -2.60
N LEU A 171 -12.37 -19.38 -3.63
CA LEU A 171 -11.92 -18.05 -4.04
C LEU A 171 -12.31 -17.00 -2.99
N ALA A 172 -11.33 -16.37 -2.37
CA ALA A 172 -11.53 -15.32 -1.40
C ALA A 172 -11.48 -13.94 -2.04
N CYS A 173 -10.46 -13.68 -2.87
CA CYS A 173 -10.23 -12.36 -3.45
C CYS A 173 -9.27 -12.41 -4.64
N VAL A 174 -9.21 -11.29 -5.34
CA VAL A 174 -8.13 -10.94 -6.27
C VAL A 174 -7.38 -9.71 -5.73
N MET A 175 -6.09 -9.65 -5.99
CA MET A 175 -5.26 -8.52 -5.57
C MET A 175 -4.52 -7.97 -6.79
N ILE A 176 -4.91 -6.77 -7.22
CA ILE A 176 -4.41 -6.12 -8.43
C ILE A 176 -3.74 -4.81 -8.04
N THR A 177 -2.56 -4.55 -8.60
CA THR A 177 -1.89 -3.24 -8.50
C THR A 177 -2.25 -2.40 -9.73
N TYR A 178 -2.73 -1.17 -9.51
CA TYR A 178 -3.17 -0.27 -10.58
C TYR A 178 -2.62 1.14 -10.37
N PRO A 179 -1.78 1.66 -11.27
CA PRO A 179 -1.14 0.95 -12.39
C PRO A 179 -0.26 -0.20 -11.93
N SER A 180 0.02 -1.16 -12.83
CA SER A 180 0.88 -2.32 -12.52
C SER A 180 2.32 -1.91 -12.26
N THR A 181 3.15 -2.82 -11.74
CA THR A 181 4.60 -2.55 -11.55
C THR A 181 5.34 -2.33 -12.88
N TYR A 182 4.73 -2.68 -14.01
CA TYR A 182 5.25 -2.39 -15.34
C TYR A 182 4.86 -0.98 -15.84
N GLY A 183 4.14 -0.21 -15.02
CA GLY A 183 3.67 1.14 -15.38
C GLY A 183 2.44 1.15 -16.29
N LEU A 184 1.79 -0.01 -16.47
CA LEU A 184 0.61 -0.14 -17.31
C LEU A 184 -0.66 0.16 -16.51
N PHE A 185 -1.47 1.09 -16.98
CA PHE A 185 -2.87 1.23 -16.58
C PHE A 185 -3.66 0.12 -17.25
N GLU A 186 -4.05 -0.89 -16.50
CA GLU A 186 -4.66 -2.13 -16.97
C GLU A 186 -5.98 -1.87 -17.68
N PRO A 187 -6.08 -2.05 -19.03
CA PRO A 187 -7.30 -1.76 -19.77
C PRO A 187 -8.46 -2.66 -19.37
N GLY A 188 -8.15 -3.92 -19.03
CA GLY A 188 -9.12 -4.93 -18.67
C GLY A 188 -9.43 -5.03 -17.18
N VAL A 189 -9.13 -4.00 -16.37
CA VAL A 189 -9.31 -4.09 -14.92
C VAL A 189 -10.78 -4.32 -14.51
N ARG A 190 -11.74 -3.71 -15.21
CA ARG A 190 -13.17 -3.93 -14.95
C ARG A 190 -13.57 -5.36 -15.26
N ASP A 191 -13.19 -5.85 -16.44
CA ASP A 191 -13.47 -7.23 -16.85
C ASP A 191 -12.86 -8.23 -15.86
N ALA A 192 -11.66 -7.94 -15.35
CA ALA A 192 -11.02 -8.77 -14.34
C ALA A 192 -11.82 -8.82 -13.02
N ILE A 193 -12.35 -7.69 -12.58
CA ILE A 193 -13.20 -7.59 -11.40
C ILE A 193 -14.51 -8.36 -11.63
N ASP A 194 -15.16 -8.16 -12.76
CA ASP A 194 -16.41 -8.82 -13.11
C ASP A 194 -16.25 -10.34 -13.20
N ILE A 195 -15.15 -10.82 -13.78
CA ILE A 195 -14.81 -12.25 -13.82
C ILE A 195 -14.72 -12.83 -12.40
N VAL A 196 -14.05 -12.13 -11.50
CA VAL A 196 -13.85 -12.62 -10.13
C VAL A 196 -15.17 -12.60 -9.35
N HIS A 197 -15.94 -11.51 -9.44
CA HIS A 197 -17.26 -11.40 -8.81
C HIS A 197 -18.25 -12.44 -9.32
N ALA A 198 -18.21 -12.79 -10.62
CA ALA A 198 -19.07 -13.83 -11.20
C ALA A 198 -18.74 -15.26 -10.70
N ASN A 199 -17.60 -15.43 -10.05
CA ASN A 199 -17.16 -16.73 -9.52
C ASN A 199 -17.13 -16.77 -7.97
N GLY A 200 -17.79 -15.83 -7.32
CA GLY A 200 -17.93 -15.71 -5.86
C GLY A 200 -17.11 -14.55 -5.33
#